data_43f8b32d364f08340d06a6798ffdd475
#
_entry.id   43f8b32d364f08340d06a6798ffdd475
#
_cell.length_a   1.000
_cell.length_b   1.000
_cell.length_c   1.000
_cell.angle_alpha   90.00
_cell.angle_beta   90.00
_cell.angle_gamma   90.00
#
_symmetry.space_group_name_H-M   'P 1'
#
loop_
_entity.id
_entity.type
_entity.pdbx_description
1 polymer ?
#
loop_
_entity_poly.entity_id
_entity_poly.type
_entity_poly.pdbx_seq_one_letter_code
_entity_poly.pdbx_strand_id
1 'polypeptide(L)' 'MSKPYLTRVTRLTIAPEGDPIFAESVTHVEIDDEAAGEYVVVKQSYDKTADNEIYLDGENWPAIRDAIETLMKEIK' A
#
# COMPACT_ATOMS: atom_id res chain seq x y z
N MET A 1 2.24 -11.14 34.21
CA MET A 1 3.43 -11.04 33.35
C MET A 1 3.12 -10.18 32.13
N SER A 2 3.95 -9.22 31.85
CA SER A 2 3.81 -8.42 30.65
C SER A 2 4.43 -9.15 29.45
N LYS A 3 3.81 -9.00 28.28
CA LYS A 3 4.38 -9.52 27.05
C LYS A 3 5.47 -8.56 26.57
N PRO A 4 6.51 -9.06 25.93
CA PRO A 4 7.49 -8.15 25.31
C PRO A 4 6.80 -7.37 24.20
N TYR A 5 7.22 -6.13 24.01
CA TYR A 5 6.71 -5.30 22.94
C TYR A 5 7.52 -5.53 21.67
N LEU A 6 6.80 -5.62 20.55
CA LEU A 6 7.39 -5.76 19.24
C LEU A 6 7.15 -4.47 18.44
N THR A 7 8.21 -3.95 17.85
CA THR A 7 8.09 -2.84 16.92
C THR A 7 8.21 -3.38 15.51
N ARG A 8 7.20 -3.12 14.68
CA ARG A 8 7.26 -3.55 13.28
C ARG A 8 6.75 -2.43 12.39
N VAL A 9 7.22 -2.43 11.16
CA VAL A 9 6.75 -1.49 10.15
C VAL A 9 5.47 -2.05 9.56
N THR A 10 4.38 -1.29 9.68
CA THR A 10 3.08 -1.69 9.14
C THR A 10 2.58 -0.72 8.09
N ARG A 11 3.26 0.40 7.88
CA ARG A 11 2.86 1.39 6.90
C ARG A 11 4.07 2.11 6.34
N LEU A 12 4.07 2.28 5.03
CA LEU A 12 5.06 3.07 4.31
C LEU A 12 4.35 4.14 3.51
N THR A 13 4.92 5.33 3.49
CA THR A 13 4.40 6.44 2.70
C THR A 13 5.39 6.76 1.59
N ILE A 14 4.89 6.83 0.38
CA ILE A 14 5.68 7.12 -0.81
C ILE A 14 5.23 8.48 -1.34
N ALA A 15 6.13 9.44 -1.35
CA ALA A 15 5.84 10.79 -1.81
C ALA A 15 6.96 11.30 -2.70
N PRO A 16 6.67 12.16 -3.67
CA PRO A 16 7.74 12.83 -4.40
C PRO A 16 8.61 13.64 -3.45
N GLU A 17 9.90 13.67 -3.72
CA GLU A 17 10.82 14.41 -2.88
C GLU A 17 10.43 15.90 -2.86
N GLY A 18 10.35 16.46 -1.66
CA GLY A 18 9.97 17.85 -1.46
C GLY A 18 8.48 18.09 -1.28
N ASP A 19 7.64 17.10 -1.57
CA ASP A 19 6.21 17.26 -1.39
C ASP A 19 5.80 16.94 0.06
N PRO A 20 4.78 17.63 0.58
CA PRO A 20 4.24 17.29 1.89
C PRO A 20 3.65 15.87 1.89
N ILE A 21 3.70 15.21 3.03
CA ILE A 21 3.15 13.85 3.16
C ILE A 21 1.62 13.84 3.05
N PHE A 22 0.99 15.00 3.04
CA PHE A 22 -0.46 15.11 2.89
C PHE A 22 -0.87 15.54 1.47
N ALA A 23 0.08 15.58 0.55
CA ALA A 23 -0.19 15.97 -0.83
C ALA A 23 -0.98 14.89 -1.56
N GLU A 24 -1.65 15.28 -2.62
CA GLU A 24 -2.44 14.36 -3.45
C GLU A 24 -1.57 13.32 -4.17
N SER A 25 -0.29 13.60 -4.32
CA SER A 25 0.66 12.71 -4.98
C SER A 25 1.15 11.56 -4.10
N VAL A 26 0.69 11.50 -2.86
CA VAL A 26 1.19 10.54 -1.88
C VAL A 26 0.48 9.20 -2.02
N THR A 27 1.25 8.12 -1.95
CA THR A 27 0.73 6.76 -1.91
C THR A 27 1.11 6.13 -0.58
N HIS A 28 0.15 5.53 0.09
CA HIS A 28 0.38 4.79 1.32
C HIS A 28 0.26 3.30 1.04
N VAL A 29 1.18 2.53 1.58
CA VAL A 29 1.13 1.07 1.54
C VAL A 29 1.11 0.60 2.99
N GLU A 30 0.10 -0.15 3.36
CA GLU A 30 -0.06 -0.55 4.75
C GLU A 30 -0.55 -2.00 4.87
N ILE A 31 -0.27 -2.58 6.03
CA ILE A 31 -0.80 -3.90 6.37
C ILE A 31 -2.08 -3.68 7.15
N ASP A 32 -3.13 -4.35 6.73
CA ASP A 32 -4.38 -4.39 7.47
C ASP A 32 -4.68 -5.84 7.85
N ASP A 33 -5.52 -6.03 8.85
CA ASP A 33 -5.80 -7.36 9.38
C ASP A 33 -7.29 -7.48 9.63
N GLU A 34 -7.88 -8.47 8.97
CA GLU A 34 -9.26 -8.82 9.21
C GLU A 34 -9.34 -10.30 9.56
N ALA A 35 -10.55 -10.80 9.72
CA ALA A 35 -10.76 -12.17 10.17
C ALA A 35 -10.05 -13.23 9.33
N ALA A 36 -9.76 -12.92 8.06
CA ALA A 36 -9.07 -13.84 7.16
C ALA A 36 -7.54 -13.74 7.23
N GLY A 37 -6.99 -12.80 8.02
CA GLY A 37 -5.55 -12.62 8.18
C GLY A 37 -5.06 -11.28 7.65
N GLU A 38 -3.75 -11.12 7.62
CA GLU A 38 -3.13 -9.87 7.19
C GLU A 38 -3.10 -9.77 5.66
N TYR A 39 -3.28 -8.55 5.17
CA TYR A 39 -3.18 -8.24 3.74
C TYR A 39 -2.63 -6.83 3.57
N VAL A 40 -2.17 -6.52 2.37
CA VAL A 40 -1.59 -5.22 2.04
C VAL A 40 -2.64 -4.37 1.33
N VAL A 41 -2.74 -3.12 1.76
CA VAL A 41 -3.64 -2.13 1.16
C VAL A 41 -2.80 -1.01 0.58
N VAL A 42 -3.08 -0.65 -0.67
CA VAL A 42 -2.46 0.49 -1.35
C VAL A 42 -3.51 1.58 -1.47
N LYS A 43 -3.20 2.76 -0.94
CA LYS A 43 -4.13 3.90 -0.91
C LYS A 43 -3.50 5.12 -1.55
N GLN A 44 -4.29 5.82 -2.35
CA GLN A 44 -3.96 7.17 -2.81
C GLN A 44 -5.05 8.11 -2.33
N SER A 45 -4.67 9.21 -1.73
CA SER A 45 -5.58 10.05 -0.96
C SER A 45 -5.97 11.35 -1.64
N TYR A 46 -5.88 11.43 -2.95
CA TYR A 46 -6.20 12.68 -3.65
C TYR A 46 -7.71 12.95 -3.73
N ASP A 47 -8.54 11.96 -3.48
CA ASP A 47 -9.99 12.14 -3.47
C ASP A 47 -10.58 11.42 -2.27
N LYS A 48 -11.11 12.20 -1.34
CA LYS A 48 -11.66 11.67 -0.11
C LYS A 48 -12.99 10.95 -0.30
N THR A 49 -13.65 11.18 -1.43
CA THR A 49 -14.95 10.56 -1.70
C THR A 49 -14.84 9.30 -2.55
N ALA A 50 -13.68 9.05 -3.16
CA ALA A 50 -13.45 7.88 -3.99
C ALA A 50 -12.86 6.75 -3.16
N ASP A 51 -13.19 5.54 -3.56
CA ASP A 51 -12.62 4.32 -2.97
C ASP A 51 -11.30 4.02 -3.68
N ASN A 52 -10.22 4.61 -3.19
CA ASN A 52 -8.90 4.55 -3.82
C ASN A 52 -8.02 3.50 -3.17
N GLU A 53 -8.57 2.35 -2.85
CA GLU A 53 -7.85 1.30 -2.17
C GLU A 53 -7.75 0.05 -3.03
N ILE A 54 -6.58 -0.57 -2.99
CA ILE A 54 -6.31 -1.85 -3.65
C ILE A 54 -5.83 -2.82 -2.59
N TYR A 55 -6.44 -4.01 -2.55
CA TYR A 55 -6.11 -5.03 -1.56
C TYR A 55 -5.24 -6.10 -2.20
N LEU A 56 -4.11 -6.39 -1.57
CA LEU A 56 -3.14 -7.36 -2.07
C LEU A 56 -2.88 -8.42 -1.01
N ASP A 57 -3.00 -9.67 -1.38
CA ASP A 57 -2.66 -10.78 -0.51
C ASP A 57 -1.60 -11.66 -1.16
N GLY A 58 -1.21 -12.73 -0.47
CA GLY A 58 -0.18 -13.62 -0.98
C GLY A 58 -0.58 -14.38 -2.23
N GLU A 59 -1.88 -14.49 -2.50
CA GLU A 59 -2.36 -15.22 -3.67
C GLU A 59 -2.45 -14.34 -4.90
N ASN A 60 -2.95 -13.09 -4.76
CA ASN A 60 -3.12 -12.23 -5.92
C ASN A 60 -1.88 -11.39 -6.24
N TRP A 61 -1.00 -11.17 -5.28
CA TRP A 61 0.16 -10.31 -5.47
C TRP A 61 1.05 -10.72 -6.65
N PRO A 62 1.44 -12.00 -6.81
CA PRO A 62 2.32 -12.34 -7.93
C PRO A 62 1.74 -11.99 -9.29
N ALA A 63 0.44 -12.22 -9.49
CA ALA A 63 -0.22 -11.88 -10.75
C ALA A 63 -0.29 -10.37 -10.96
N ILE A 64 -0.61 -9.62 -9.91
CA ILE A 64 -0.69 -8.16 -10.00
C ILE A 64 0.69 -7.57 -10.25
N ARG A 65 1.70 -8.05 -9.53
CA ARG A 65 3.08 -7.61 -9.74
C ARG A 65 3.54 -7.82 -11.17
N ASP A 66 3.30 -9.02 -11.70
CA ASP A 66 3.71 -9.36 -13.06
C ASP A 66 3.01 -8.48 -14.09
N ALA A 67 1.73 -8.21 -13.89
CA ALA A 67 0.98 -7.32 -14.78
C ALA A 67 1.51 -5.90 -14.73
N ILE A 68 1.80 -5.40 -13.53
CA ILE A 68 2.35 -4.05 -13.38
C ILE A 68 3.72 -3.96 -14.03
N GLU A 69 4.60 -4.92 -13.78
CA GLU A 69 5.94 -4.92 -14.36
C GLU A 69 5.89 -4.98 -15.89
N THR A 70 4.96 -5.77 -16.44
CA THR A 70 4.79 -5.86 -17.89
C THR A 70 4.41 -4.51 -18.48
N LEU A 71 3.44 -3.82 -17.88
CA LEU A 71 2.97 -2.53 -18.39
C LEU A 71 3.96 -1.42 -18.12
N MET A 72 4.74 -1.49 -17.05
CA MET A 72 5.76 -0.49 -16.77
C MET A 72 6.82 -0.43 -17.88
N LYS A 73 7.08 -1.55 -18.54
CA LYS A 73 8.00 -1.59 -19.66
C LYS A 73 7.43 -0.93 -20.92
N GLU A 74 6.11 -0.79 -20.99
CA GLU A 74 5.44 -0.20 -22.15
C GLU A 74 5.32 1.32 -22.07
N ILE A 75 5.43 1.89 -20.89
CA ILE A 75 5.32 3.35 -20.76
C ILE A 75 6.61 4.03 -21.24
N LYS A 76 6.45 5.17 -21.83
CA LYS A 76 7.56 5.91 -22.43
C LYS A 76 7.70 7.29 -21.84
#